data_a0f88feeaee3418622bf8460a1efc25d
#
_entry.id   a0f88feeaee3418622bf8460a1efc25d
#
_cell.length_a   1.000
_cell.length_b   1.000
_cell.length_c   1.000
_cell.angle_alpha   90.00
_cell.angle_beta   90.00
_cell.angle_gamma   90.00
#
_symmetry.space_group_name_H-M   'P 1'
#
loop_
_entity.id
_entity.type
_entity.pdbx_description
1 polymer ?
#
loop_
_entity_poly.entity_id
_entity_poly.type
_entity_poly.pdbx_seq_one_letter_code
_entity_poly.pdbx_strand_id
1 'polypeptide(L)'
;MRHSRKHSLQRSARRLDGRIASMDLFDYSLNQRLRQEAPLAARLRPRTLDEFFGQDDIVGPGRLLRRAIEADRLFASIILWGPPGTGKTTLAMIIANSTQSHFETMSAVLAGKPELRKVIDEAIEQRRLYQKRTILFVDEVHRWNKAQQDALLPHVENGTITFIGATTQNPYFEVIGALVSRSRVFQLRPLRDEDIRRIIQVAISETGRGYGDRIVKIDEEAVDHLVHVAGGDARNALNALELAVETTPSEGDRTIHVSLDVAQESIQRRAVLYDKDGDAHYDTISAFIKSVRGSDPDAALYWLAKMLYAGESPRFILRRLLILASEDIGLADPLGLVVAASAMQSFEFVGMPEGVYPLVEATLYLATAPKSNSATAYFKAYQKIEDEGIIEVPDHLKDANRDAAALGHGKDYEYPHDSPEHHTGQQYLPRALLGTYFYNPSEQGYEAAAKARLAAWRAAQERTLGIEQTQTLPELREEVVQAIKRHHGRGRE
;
A
#
# COMPACT_ATOMS: atom_id res chain seq x y z
N MET A 1 -65.69 15.56 -8.73
CA MET A 1 -64.33 15.37 -8.18
C MET A 1 -63.31 14.69 -9.14
N ARG A 2 -63.52 14.64 -10.46
CA ARG A 2 -62.58 14.03 -11.45
C ARG A 2 -61.83 15.04 -12.35
N HIS A 3 -62.14 16.34 -12.28
CA HIS A 3 -61.49 17.37 -13.10
C HIS A 3 -60.30 18.08 -12.44
N SER A 4 -60.18 18.04 -11.12
CA SER A 4 -59.09 18.72 -10.38
C SER A 4 -57.76 17.96 -10.39
N ARG A 5 -57.77 16.63 -10.57
CA ARG A 5 -56.52 15.82 -10.55
C ARG A 5 -55.74 15.85 -11.88
N LYS A 6 -56.38 16.14 -13.01
CA LYS A 6 -55.67 16.23 -14.33
C LYS A 6 -54.85 17.52 -14.45
N HIS A 7 -55.28 18.62 -13.83
CA HIS A 7 -54.52 19.88 -13.91
C HIS A 7 -53.28 19.92 -12.99
N SER A 8 -53.27 19.16 -11.87
CA SER A 8 -52.10 19.08 -11.01
C SER A 8 -50.98 18.21 -11.63
N LEU A 9 -51.33 17.14 -12.34
CA LEU A 9 -50.34 16.26 -13.01
C LEU A 9 -49.72 16.94 -14.24
N GLN A 10 -50.46 17.75 -14.98
CA GLN A 10 -49.92 18.53 -16.09
C GLN A 10 -49.02 19.70 -15.67
N ARG A 11 -49.25 20.27 -14.49
CA ARG A 11 -48.33 21.30 -13.91
C ARG A 11 -47.06 20.70 -13.31
N SER A 12 -47.07 19.46 -12.82
CA SER A 12 -45.88 18.74 -12.37
C SER A 12 -44.99 18.27 -13.54
N ALA A 13 -45.61 17.78 -14.62
CA ALA A 13 -44.85 17.39 -15.78
C ALA A 13 -44.15 18.57 -16.51
N ARG A 14 -44.82 19.74 -16.57
CA ARG A 14 -44.20 20.95 -17.14
C ARG A 14 -43.09 21.57 -16.24
N ARG A 15 -43.05 21.27 -14.94
CA ARG A 15 -41.93 21.69 -14.06
C ARG A 15 -40.72 20.76 -14.15
N LEU A 16 -40.86 19.51 -14.57
CA LEU A 16 -39.79 18.57 -14.76
C LEU A 16 -39.08 18.78 -16.13
N ASP A 17 -39.84 19.11 -17.18
CA ASP A 17 -39.26 19.43 -18.51
C ASP A 17 -38.50 20.78 -18.53
N GLY A 18 -38.83 21.72 -17.63
CA GLY A 18 -38.16 23.03 -17.55
C GLY A 18 -36.80 23.01 -16.82
N ARG A 19 -36.39 21.88 -16.22
CA ARG A 19 -35.07 21.74 -15.57
C ARG A 19 -34.01 21.06 -16.42
N ILE A 20 -34.37 20.49 -17.56
CA ILE A 20 -33.44 19.85 -18.50
C ILE A 20 -33.05 20.80 -19.66
N ALA A 21 -33.68 21.96 -19.79
CA ALA A 21 -33.54 22.83 -20.96
C ALA A 21 -33.12 24.28 -20.61
N SER A 22 -32.22 24.49 -19.66
CA SER A 22 -31.44 25.73 -19.59
C SER A 22 -30.10 25.47 -18.94
N MET A 23 -29.24 24.76 -19.64
CA MET A 23 -27.82 25.07 -19.54
C MET A 23 -27.72 26.48 -20.11
N ASP A 24 -27.58 27.50 -19.25
CA ASP A 24 -27.45 28.90 -19.65
C ASP A 24 -26.23 29.01 -20.58
N LEU A 25 -26.33 29.84 -21.63
CA LEU A 25 -25.24 30.07 -22.57
C LEU A 25 -23.94 30.46 -21.80
N PHE A 26 -24.11 31.07 -20.66
CA PHE A 26 -23.02 31.39 -19.72
C PHE A 26 -22.41 30.13 -19.07
N ASP A 27 -23.21 29.16 -18.65
CA ASP A 27 -22.72 27.88 -18.10
C ASP A 27 -21.99 27.08 -19.17
N TYR A 28 -22.45 27.08 -20.40
CA TYR A 28 -21.75 26.44 -21.53
C TYR A 28 -20.41 27.12 -21.81
N SER A 29 -20.38 28.46 -21.85
CA SER A 29 -19.15 29.22 -22.10
C SER A 29 -18.17 29.10 -20.94
N LEU A 30 -18.65 29.06 -19.69
CA LEU A 30 -17.84 28.81 -18.50
C LEU A 30 -17.23 27.41 -18.52
N ASN A 31 -18.02 26.39 -18.80
CA ASN A 31 -17.54 25.01 -18.91
C ASN A 31 -16.51 24.84 -20.03
N GLN A 32 -16.68 25.57 -21.15
CA GLN A 32 -15.71 25.55 -22.25
C GLN A 32 -14.39 26.23 -21.86
N ARG A 33 -14.45 27.36 -21.16
CA ARG A 33 -13.26 28.04 -20.61
C ARG A 33 -12.56 27.17 -19.55
N LEU A 34 -13.29 26.63 -18.59
CA LEU A 34 -12.72 25.75 -17.56
C LEU A 34 -12.03 24.51 -18.16
N ARG A 35 -12.54 23.99 -19.29
CA ARG A 35 -11.89 22.88 -20.01
C ARG A 35 -10.60 23.32 -20.71
N GLN A 36 -10.52 24.56 -21.21
CA GLN A 36 -9.32 25.11 -21.86
C GLN A 36 -8.27 25.54 -20.85
N GLU A 37 -8.70 26.03 -19.69
CA GLU A 37 -7.83 26.47 -18.59
C GLU A 37 -7.39 25.31 -17.67
N ALA A 38 -7.95 24.11 -17.87
CA ALA A 38 -7.55 22.93 -17.09
C ALA A 38 -6.08 22.56 -17.37
N PRO A 39 -5.33 22.06 -16.37
CA PRO A 39 -3.96 21.61 -16.56
C PRO A 39 -3.83 20.60 -17.72
N LEU A 40 -2.70 20.61 -18.43
CA LEU A 40 -2.43 19.75 -19.59
C LEU A 40 -2.72 18.27 -19.31
N ALA A 41 -2.29 17.77 -18.14
CA ALA A 41 -2.56 16.40 -17.70
C ALA A 41 -4.06 16.07 -17.56
N ALA A 42 -4.91 17.06 -17.30
CA ALA A 42 -6.36 16.87 -17.24
C ALA A 42 -6.99 16.97 -18.63
N ARG A 43 -6.53 17.89 -19.47
CA ARG A 43 -7.00 18.08 -20.86
C ARG A 43 -6.70 16.87 -21.74
N LEU A 44 -5.50 16.31 -21.63
CA LEU A 44 -5.02 15.15 -22.40
C LEU A 44 -5.41 13.79 -21.81
N ARG A 45 -6.24 13.77 -20.77
CA ARG A 45 -6.67 12.49 -20.18
C ARG A 45 -7.31 11.61 -21.27
N PRO A 46 -6.80 10.38 -21.47
CA PRO A 46 -7.37 9.41 -22.40
C PRO A 46 -8.87 9.18 -22.20
N ARG A 47 -9.62 9.11 -23.27
CA ARG A 47 -11.08 8.92 -23.28
C ARG A 47 -11.49 7.51 -23.71
N THR A 48 -10.60 6.84 -24.43
CA THR A 48 -10.78 5.49 -24.94
C THR A 48 -9.57 4.61 -24.56
N LEU A 49 -9.73 3.28 -24.70
CA LEU A 49 -8.61 2.35 -24.48
C LEU A 49 -7.49 2.52 -25.53
N ASP A 50 -7.81 3.04 -26.70
CA ASP A 50 -6.82 3.23 -27.77
C ASP A 50 -5.97 4.49 -27.55
N GLU A 51 -6.47 5.45 -26.78
CA GLU A 51 -5.69 6.61 -26.31
C GLU A 51 -4.87 6.28 -25.05
N PHE A 52 -5.06 5.10 -24.44
CA PHE A 52 -4.46 4.74 -23.16
C PHE A 52 -3.13 4.01 -23.38
N PHE A 53 -2.01 4.66 -23.08
CA PHE A 53 -0.67 4.11 -23.25
C PHE A 53 -0.23 3.31 -22.03
N GLY A 54 0.50 2.22 -22.31
CA GLY A 54 1.02 1.31 -21.29
C GLY A 54 -0.03 0.38 -20.68
N GLN A 55 0.37 -0.34 -19.65
CA GLN A 55 -0.45 -1.34 -18.94
C GLN A 55 -0.95 -2.48 -19.86
N ASP A 56 -0.16 -2.86 -20.86
CA ASP A 56 -0.51 -3.88 -21.85
C ASP A 56 -0.88 -5.24 -21.23
N ASP A 57 -0.31 -5.54 -20.06
CA ASP A 57 -0.62 -6.74 -19.29
C ASP A 57 -2.06 -6.76 -18.76
N ILE A 58 -2.69 -5.60 -18.61
CA ILE A 58 -4.03 -5.42 -18.04
C ILE A 58 -5.06 -5.14 -19.14
N VAL A 59 -4.78 -4.16 -20.01
CA VAL A 59 -5.73 -3.62 -21.00
C VAL A 59 -5.24 -3.77 -22.45
N GLY A 60 -4.15 -4.47 -22.70
CA GLY A 60 -3.67 -4.78 -24.05
C GLY A 60 -4.68 -5.60 -24.84
N PRO A 61 -4.50 -5.73 -26.17
CA PRO A 61 -5.39 -6.50 -27.04
C PRO A 61 -5.61 -7.93 -26.52
N GLY A 62 -6.89 -8.35 -26.43
CA GLY A 62 -7.27 -9.69 -25.98
C GLY A 62 -7.19 -9.92 -24.45
N ARG A 63 -6.77 -8.96 -23.65
CA ARG A 63 -6.74 -9.08 -22.19
C ARG A 63 -8.14 -9.07 -21.58
N LEU A 64 -8.28 -9.72 -20.44
CA LEU A 64 -9.56 -9.92 -19.76
C LEU A 64 -10.32 -8.60 -19.53
N LEU A 65 -9.64 -7.59 -18.96
CA LEU A 65 -10.29 -6.33 -18.63
C LEU A 65 -10.72 -5.59 -19.91
N ARG A 66 -9.87 -5.55 -20.96
CA ARG A 66 -10.23 -4.94 -22.25
C ARG A 66 -11.46 -5.60 -22.84
N ARG A 67 -11.52 -6.93 -22.92
CA ARG A 67 -12.69 -7.65 -23.43
C ARG A 67 -13.95 -7.40 -22.62
N ALA A 68 -13.81 -7.28 -21.29
CA ALA A 68 -14.97 -6.99 -20.43
C ALA A 68 -15.51 -5.57 -20.66
N ILE A 69 -14.64 -4.59 -20.89
CA ILE A 69 -15.00 -3.20 -21.21
C ILE A 69 -15.68 -3.14 -22.59
N GLU A 70 -15.06 -3.72 -23.62
CA GLU A 70 -15.58 -3.71 -24.99
C GLU A 70 -16.93 -4.45 -25.12
N ALA A 71 -17.17 -5.46 -24.29
CA ALA A 71 -18.42 -6.20 -24.26
C ALA A 71 -19.51 -5.57 -23.35
N ASP A 72 -19.25 -4.43 -22.71
CA ASP A 72 -20.11 -3.83 -21.66
C ASP A 72 -20.53 -4.85 -20.58
N ARG A 73 -19.59 -5.71 -20.18
CA ARG A 73 -19.82 -6.81 -19.25
C ARG A 73 -18.81 -6.78 -18.10
N LEU A 74 -18.90 -5.77 -17.24
CA LEU A 74 -18.17 -5.78 -15.99
C LEU A 74 -18.88 -6.73 -15.00
N PHE A 75 -18.29 -7.88 -14.74
CA PHE A 75 -18.89 -8.95 -13.95
C PHE A 75 -18.59 -8.85 -12.45
N ALA A 76 -17.57 -8.07 -12.08
CA ALA A 76 -17.11 -7.95 -10.70
C ALA A 76 -16.64 -6.53 -10.43
N SER A 77 -16.59 -6.18 -9.16
CA SER A 77 -15.90 -4.98 -8.70
C SER A 77 -14.41 -5.05 -9.01
N ILE A 78 -13.76 -3.89 -9.11
CA ILE A 78 -12.36 -3.75 -9.54
C ILE A 78 -11.62 -2.92 -8.51
N ILE A 79 -10.40 -3.31 -8.18
CA ILE A 79 -9.47 -2.48 -7.43
C ILE A 79 -8.23 -2.25 -8.30
N LEU A 80 -7.97 -0.98 -8.61
CA LEU A 80 -6.81 -0.52 -9.36
C LEU A 80 -5.78 0.02 -8.36
N TRP A 81 -4.62 -0.61 -8.26
CA TRP A 81 -3.59 -0.13 -7.35
C TRP A 81 -2.25 0.03 -8.05
N GLY A 82 -1.41 0.91 -7.53
CA GLY A 82 -0.09 1.20 -8.10
C GLY A 82 0.31 2.65 -7.89
N PRO A 83 1.52 3.05 -8.34
CA PRO A 83 2.08 4.38 -8.14
C PRO A 83 1.20 5.51 -8.70
N PRO A 84 1.42 6.78 -8.29
CA PRO A 84 0.79 7.93 -8.89
C PRO A 84 1.04 8.01 -10.41
N GLY A 85 0.18 8.67 -11.16
CA GLY A 85 0.36 8.94 -12.59
C GLY A 85 0.32 7.74 -13.54
N THR A 86 0.07 6.52 -13.04
CA THR A 86 0.02 5.28 -13.85
C THR A 86 -1.31 5.06 -14.58
N GLY A 87 -2.30 5.95 -14.42
CA GLY A 87 -3.56 5.91 -15.15
C GLY A 87 -4.76 5.28 -14.42
N LYS A 88 -4.71 5.02 -13.11
CA LYS A 88 -5.81 4.42 -12.33
C LYS A 88 -7.16 5.13 -12.53
N THR A 89 -7.20 6.42 -12.23
CA THR A 89 -8.40 7.27 -12.38
C THR A 89 -8.83 7.38 -13.85
N THR A 90 -7.86 7.44 -14.76
CA THR A 90 -8.11 7.48 -16.21
C THR A 90 -8.78 6.21 -16.68
N LEU A 91 -8.27 5.04 -16.29
CA LEU A 91 -8.85 3.74 -16.65
C LEU A 91 -10.27 3.59 -16.11
N ALA A 92 -10.54 4.03 -14.87
CA ALA A 92 -11.89 4.04 -14.32
C ALA A 92 -12.85 4.92 -15.13
N MET A 93 -12.39 6.09 -15.60
CA MET A 93 -13.19 6.96 -16.47
C MET A 93 -13.42 6.37 -17.87
N ILE A 94 -12.43 5.69 -18.45
CA ILE A 94 -12.61 4.97 -19.73
C ILE A 94 -13.66 3.87 -19.56
N ILE A 95 -13.62 3.12 -18.48
CA ILE A 95 -14.63 2.11 -18.14
C ILE A 95 -16.02 2.74 -18.06
N ALA A 96 -16.12 3.88 -17.37
CA ALA A 96 -17.37 4.63 -17.26
C ALA A 96 -17.93 5.05 -18.63
N ASN A 97 -17.08 5.60 -19.48
CA ASN A 97 -17.47 6.10 -20.83
C ASN A 97 -17.82 4.95 -21.79
N SER A 98 -17.25 3.77 -21.59
CA SER A 98 -17.44 2.61 -22.44
C SER A 98 -18.64 1.74 -22.04
N THR A 99 -19.28 2.03 -20.91
CA THR A 99 -20.42 1.27 -20.39
C THR A 99 -21.68 2.11 -20.38
N GLN A 100 -22.86 1.46 -20.46
CA GLN A 100 -24.16 2.15 -20.34
C GLN A 100 -24.59 2.36 -18.89
N SER A 101 -23.70 2.10 -17.94
CA SER A 101 -23.97 2.22 -16.51
C SER A 101 -24.05 3.69 -16.06
N HIS A 102 -24.80 3.95 -15.02
CA HIS A 102 -24.71 5.23 -14.30
C HIS A 102 -23.38 5.28 -13.56
N PHE A 103 -22.63 6.37 -13.71
CA PHE A 103 -21.28 6.49 -13.13
C PHE A 103 -21.25 7.60 -12.07
N GLU A 104 -20.91 7.21 -10.86
CA GLU A 104 -20.70 8.11 -9.73
C GLU A 104 -19.25 8.10 -9.30
N THR A 105 -18.74 9.29 -8.97
CA THR A 105 -17.36 9.44 -8.49
C THR A 105 -17.35 9.96 -7.06
N MET A 106 -16.49 9.36 -6.24
CA MET A 106 -16.33 9.77 -4.85
C MET A 106 -14.85 9.82 -4.49
N SER A 107 -14.44 10.91 -3.84
CA SER A 107 -13.12 10.98 -3.23
C SER A 107 -13.19 10.46 -1.80
N ALA A 108 -12.39 9.46 -1.47
CA ALA A 108 -12.36 8.93 -0.12
C ALA A 108 -11.87 9.95 0.94
N VAL A 109 -11.18 11.00 0.49
CA VAL A 109 -10.70 12.10 1.36
C VAL A 109 -11.82 13.05 1.77
N LEU A 110 -12.76 13.32 0.85
CA LEU A 110 -13.80 14.34 1.03
C LEU A 110 -15.15 13.77 1.44
N ALA A 111 -15.41 12.49 1.14
CA ALA A 111 -16.71 11.89 1.31
C ALA A 111 -16.82 11.06 2.60
N GLY A 112 -17.82 11.37 3.40
CA GLY A 112 -18.19 10.64 4.60
C GLY A 112 -19.30 9.59 4.39
N LYS A 113 -19.82 9.02 5.49
CA LYS A 113 -20.95 8.07 5.45
C LYS A 113 -22.25 8.66 4.87
N PRO A 114 -22.60 9.94 5.10
CA PRO A 114 -23.83 10.53 4.53
C PRO A 114 -23.79 10.58 2.99
N GLU A 115 -22.63 10.97 2.41
CA GLU A 115 -22.46 11.05 0.96
C GLU A 115 -22.53 9.64 0.33
N LEU A 116 -21.87 8.65 0.96
CA LEU A 116 -21.95 7.26 0.50
C LEU A 116 -23.40 6.75 0.52
N ARG A 117 -24.17 7.04 1.58
CA ARG A 117 -25.58 6.64 1.67
C ARG A 117 -26.41 7.27 0.56
N LYS A 118 -26.19 8.56 0.26
CA LYS A 118 -26.87 9.24 -0.85
C LYS A 118 -26.62 8.53 -2.20
N VAL A 119 -25.37 8.20 -2.50
CA VAL A 119 -25.02 7.47 -3.73
C VAL A 119 -25.66 6.08 -3.77
N ILE A 120 -25.74 5.40 -2.64
CA ILE A 120 -26.41 4.09 -2.54
C ILE A 120 -27.93 4.24 -2.86
N ASP A 121 -28.58 5.24 -2.26
CA ASP A 121 -30.01 5.50 -2.50
C ASP A 121 -30.28 5.85 -3.97
N GLU A 122 -29.43 6.68 -4.59
CA GLU A 122 -29.48 7.01 -6.01
C GLU A 122 -29.25 5.76 -6.90
N ALA A 123 -28.29 4.89 -6.55
CA ALA A 123 -28.05 3.65 -7.27
C ALA A 123 -29.27 2.69 -7.23
N ILE A 124 -29.93 2.59 -6.08
CA ILE A 124 -31.18 1.82 -5.92
C ILE A 124 -32.29 2.41 -6.81
N GLU A 125 -32.41 3.73 -6.86
CA GLU A 125 -33.41 4.43 -7.68
C GLU A 125 -33.12 4.23 -9.19
N GLN A 126 -31.87 4.39 -9.63
CA GLN A 126 -31.43 4.12 -10.99
C GLN A 126 -31.75 2.69 -11.43
N ARG A 127 -31.51 1.71 -10.55
CA ARG A 127 -31.85 0.32 -10.82
C ARG A 127 -33.35 0.09 -10.93
N ARG A 128 -34.13 0.71 -10.04
CA ARG A 128 -35.61 0.54 -9.97
C ARG A 128 -36.33 1.21 -11.13
N LEU A 129 -35.94 2.45 -11.49
CA LEU A 129 -36.67 3.26 -12.47
C LEU A 129 -36.17 3.07 -13.91
N TYR A 130 -34.83 2.92 -14.06
CA TYR A 130 -34.20 2.92 -15.39
C TYR A 130 -33.51 1.58 -15.73
N GLN A 131 -33.55 0.59 -14.85
CA GLN A 131 -32.86 -0.70 -14.98
C GLN A 131 -31.34 -0.54 -15.24
N LYS A 132 -30.77 0.59 -14.90
CA LYS A 132 -29.36 0.88 -15.06
C LYS A 132 -28.55 0.40 -13.85
N ARG A 133 -27.37 -0.17 -14.12
CA ARG A 133 -26.37 -0.47 -13.07
C ARG A 133 -25.66 0.82 -12.71
N THR A 134 -25.20 0.93 -11.48
CA THR A 134 -24.37 2.04 -11.03
C THR A 134 -22.96 1.55 -10.81
N ILE A 135 -22.00 2.22 -11.43
CA ILE A 135 -20.56 2.08 -11.14
C ILE A 135 -20.19 3.19 -10.17
N LEU A 136 -19.74 2.81 -8.99
CA LEU A 136 -19.18 3.76 -8.02
C LEU A 136 -17.66 3.69 -8.08
N PHE A 137 -17.04 4.76 -8.55
CA PHE A 137 -15.59 4.95 -8.50
C PHE A 137 -15.19 5.68 -7.23
N VAL A 138 -14.27 5.10 -6.46
CA VAL A 138 -13.71 5.68 -5.23
C VAL A 138 -12.22 5.86 -5.40
N ASP A 139 -11.78 7.12 -5.46
CA ASP A 139 -10.35 7.44 -5.51
C ASP A 139 -9.76 7.46 -4.11
N GLU A 140 -8.53 6.96 -3.97
CA GLU A 140 -7.80 6.82 -2.72
C GLU A 140 -8.55 6.01 -1.65
N VAL A 141 -9.13 4.86 -2.04
CA VAL A 141 -10.00 4.04 -1.18
C VAL A 141 -9.37 3.63 0.15
N HIS A 142 -8.04 3.58 0.26
CA HIS A 142 -7.32 3.34 1.50
C HIS A 142 -7.56 4.40 2.59
N ARG A 143 -8.11 5.57 2.23
CA ARG A 143 -8.51 6.61 3.17
C ARG A 143 -9.85 6.33 3.88
N TRP A 144 -10.63 5.39 3.35
CA TRP A 144 -11.87 4.97 4.01
C TRP A 144 -11.59 4.09 5.22
N ASN A 145 -12.29 4.36 6.32
CA ASN A 145 -12.27 3.47 7.47
C ASN A 145 -13.10 2.20 7.20
N LYS A 146 -12.87 1.16 8.02
CA LYS A 146 -13.57 -0.13 7.90
C LYS A 146 -15.09 0.01 7.84
N ALA A 147 -15.68 0.90 8.65
CA ALA A 147 -17.13 1.07 8.71
C ALA A 147 -17.73 1.74 7.45
N GLN A 148 -16.92 2.47 6.65
CA GLN A 148 -17.35 2.99 5.35
C GLN A 148 -17.28 1.88 4.29
N GLN A 149 -16.22 1.10 4.32
CA GLN A 149 -16.04 -0.04 3.43
C GLN A 149 -17.11 -1.14 3.68
N ASP A 150 -17.41 -1.45 4.95
CA ASP A 150 -18.47 -2.39 5.33
C ASP A 150 -19.87 -1.93 4.87
N ALA A 151 -20.14 -0.63 4.90
CA ALA A 151 -21.43 -0.09 4.44
C ALA A 151 -21.68 -0.33 2.94
N LEU A 152 -20.62 -0.48 2.14
CA LEU A 152 -20.71 -0.76 0.71
C LEU A 152 -20.99 -2.23 0.39
N LEU A 153 -20.55 -3.16 1.25
CA LEU A 153 -20.58 -4.61 1.00
C LEU A 153 -21.94 -5.15 0.56
N PRO A 154 -23.08 -4.87 1.24
CA PRO A 154 -24.37 -5.42 0.85
C PRO A 154 -24.78 -5.01 -0.57
N HIS A 155 -24.37 -3.83 -1.01
CA HIS A 155 -24.72 -3.24 -2.32
C HIS A 155 -23.82 -3.75 -3.45
N VAL A 156 -22.60 -4.17 -3.11
CA VAL A 156 -21.70 -4.90 -4.02
C VAL A 156 -22.16 -6.35 -4.17
N GLU A 157 -22.54 -7.00 -3.08
CA GLU A 157 -23.00 -8.39 -3.06
C GLU A 157 -24.28 -8.60 -3.86
N ASN A 158 -25.24 -7.72 -3.71
CA ASN A 158 -26.54 -7.80 -4.43
C ASN A 158 -26.48 -7.21 -5.85
N GLY A 159 -25.31 -6.70 -6.30
CA GLY A 159 -25.09 -6.14 -7.63
C GLY A 159 -25.82 -4.81 -7.90
N THR A 160 -26.24 -4.08 -6.85
CA THR A 160 -26.78 -2.72 -6.98
C THR A 160 -25.66 -1.77 -7.40
N ILE A 161 -24.47 -1.94 -6.86
CA ILE A 161 -23.27 -1.16 -7.15
C ILE A 161 -22.17 -2.08 -7.69
N THR A 162 -21.56 -1.69 -8.79
CA THR A 162 -20.27 -2.21 -9.24
C THR A 162 -19.19 -1.25 -8.73
N PHE A 163 -18.36 -1.71 -7.81
CA PHE A 163 -17.34 -0.88 -7.18
C PHE A 163 -16.06 -0.85 -8.02
N ILE A 164 -15.48 0.34 -8.23
CA ILE A 164 -14.12 0.52 -8.76
C ILE A 164 -13.33 1.35 -7.75
N GLY A 165 -12.42 0.72 -7.01
CA GLY A 165 -11.51 1.41 -6.09
C GLY A 165 -10.18 1.74 -6.75
N ALA A 166 -9.65 2.93 -6.53
CA ALA A 166 -8.27 3.28 -6.85
C ALA A 166 -7.46 3.54 -5.59
N THR A 167 -6.22 3.07 -5.54
CA THR A 167 -5.33 3.29 -4.40
C THR A 167 -3.86 3.29 -4.84
N THR A 168 -3.04 4.05 -4.13
CA THR A 168 -1.58 4.00 -4.25
C THR A 168 -0.94 2.99 -3.29
N GLN A 169 -1.71 2.46 -2.35
CA GLN A 169 -1.25 1.50 -1.34
C GLN A 169 -1.70 0.09 -1.67
N ASN A 170 -1.00 -0.91 -1.14
CA ASN A 170 -1.35 -2.31 -1.38
C ASN A 170 -2.74 -2.63 -0.79
N PRO A 171 -3.74 -2.98 -1.63
CA PRO A 171 -5.11 -3.16 -1.20
C PRO A 171 -5.31 -4.34 -0.24
N TYR A 172 -4.42 -5.31 -0.22
CA TYR A 172 -4.48 -6.43 0.71
C TYR A 172 -4.23 -6.04 2.17
N PHE A 173 -3.69 -4.84 2.43
CA PHE A 173 -3.49 -4.31 3.77
C PHE A 173 -4.50 -3.23 4.15
N GLU A 174 -5.00 -2.48 3.18
CA GLU A 174 -5.77 -1.26 3.42
C GLU A 174 -7.27 -1.42 3.13
N VAL A 175 -7.64 -2.40 2.30
CA VAL A 175 -9.04 -2.69 1.98
C VAL A 175 -9.48 -3.94 2.75
N ILE A 176 -10.71 -3.92 3.28
CA ILE A 176 -11.23 -5.09 4.01
C ILE A 176 -11.28 -6.33 3.11
N GLY A 177 -10.88 -7.49 3.66
CA GLY A 177 -10.80 -8.75 2.93
C GLY A 177 -12.11 -9.14 2.22
N ALA A 178 -13.25 -8.82 2.84
CA ALA A 178 -14.57 -9.05 2.26
C ALA A 178 -14.82 -8.29 0.94
N LEU A 179 -14.27 -7.07 0.80
CA LEU A 179 -14.38 -6.28 -0.44
C LEU A 179 -13.34 -6.74 -1.47
N VAL A 180 -12.12 -7.08 -1.02
CA VAL A 180 -11.05 -7.63 -1.89
C VAL A 180 -11.49 -8.96 -2.52
N SER A 181 -12.07 -9.88 -1.73
CA SER A 181 -12.51 -11.19 -2.22
C SER A 181 -13.61 -11.11 -3.29
N ARG A 182 -14.38 -10.02 -3.33
CA ARG A 182 -15.43 -9.73 -4.31
C ARG A 182 -14.98 -8.84 -5.47
N SER A 183 -13.70 -8.48 -5.48
CA SER A 183 -13.12 -7.57 -6.49
C SER A 183 -12.02 -8.27 -7.27
N ARG A 184 -11.80 -7.81 -8.50
CA ARG A 184 -10.59 -8.15 -9.26
C ARG A 184 -9.55 -7.07 -9.02
N VAL A 185 -8.41 -7.47 -8.47
CA VAL A 185 -7.29 -6.57 -8.17
C VAL A 185 -6.37 -6.52 -9.38
N PHE A 186 -6.11 -5.30 -9.88
CA PHE A 186 -5.16 -5.05 -10.97
C PHE A 186 -4.07 -4.11 -10.47
N GLN A 187 -2.82 -4.55 -10.60
CA GLN A 187 -1.65 -3.75 -10.29
C GLN A 187 -1.19 -2.99 -11.53
N LEU A 188 -1.31 -1.66 -11.50
CA LEU A 188 -0.73 -0.79 -12.52
C LEU A 188 0.74 -0.54 -12.16
N ARG A 189 1.60 -0.69 -13.16
CA ARG A 189 3.03 -0.44 -13.01
C ARG A 189 3.38 0.98 -13.45
N PRO A 190 4.54 1.53 -13.04
CA PRO A 190 5.08 2.73 -13.65
C PRO A 190 5.08 2.59 -15.18
N LEU A 191 4.78 3.67 -15.87
CA LEU A 191 4.83 3.68 -17.33
C LEU A 191 6.28 3.56 -17.80
N ARG A 192 6.49 2.86 -18.90
CA ARG A 192 7.83 2.75 -19.51
C ARG A 192 8.22 4.08 -20.16
N ASP A 193 9.50 4.31 -20.31
CA ASP A 193 10.04 5.50 -20.94
C ASP A 193 9.43 5.74 -22.33
N GLU A 194 9.22 4.67 -23.10
CA GLU A 194 8.55 4.72 -24.40
C GLU A 194 7.11 5.21 -24.33
N ASP A 195 6.37 4.80 -23.28
CA ASP A 195 4.98 5.21 -23.08
C ASP A 195 4.90 6.70 -22.71
N ILE A 196 5.80 7.16 -21.81
CA ILE A 196 5.91 8.60 -21.45
C ILE A 196 6.31 9.43 -22.67
N ARG A 197 7.28 8.97 -23.48
CA ARG A 197 7.69 9.64 -24.72
C ARG A 197 6.52 9.82 -25.68
N ARG A 198 5.70 8.77 -25.87
CA ARG A 198 4.49 8.85 -26.69
C ARG A 198 3.48 9.83 -26.14
N ILE A 199 3.29 9.88 -24.83
CA ILE A 199 2.39 10.84 -24.16
C ILE A 199 2.89 12.27 -24.40
N ILE A 200 4.17 12.54 -24.30
CA ILE A 200 4.77 13.86 -24.63
C ILE A 200 4.54 14.20 -26.10
N GLN A 201 4.76 13.28 -27.03
CA GLN A 201 4.54 13.49 -28.46
C GLN A 201 3.06 13.80 -28.77
N VAL A 202 2.13 13.08 -28.16
CA VAL A 202 0.70 13.39 -28.26
C VAL A 202 0.40 14.77 -27.68
N ALA A 203 1.00 15.14 -26.55
CA ALA A 203 0.79 16.44 -25.94
C ALA A 203 1.20 17.62 -26.86
N ILE A 204 2.26 17.44 -27.64
CA ILE A 204 2.74 18.43 -28.59
C ILE A 204 1.91 18.46 -29.87
N SER A 205 1.45 17.31 -30.37
CA SER A 205 0.78 17.19 -31.67
C SER A 205 -0.75 17.30 -31.62
N GLU A 206 -1.38 16.99 -30.49
CA GLU A 206 -2.85 16.98 -30.35
C GLU A 206 -3.43 18.38 -30.39
N THR A 207 -4.33 18.64 -31.32
CA THR A 207 -5.06 19.91 -31.47
C THR A 207 -6.21 20.00 -30.47
N GLY A 208 -6.43 21.17 -29.90
CA GLY A 208 -7.54 21.48 -28.99
C GLY A 208 -7.39 20.96 -27.56
N ARG A 209 -6.69 19.85 -27.32
CA ARG A 209 -6.41 19.34 -25.97
C ARG A 209 -4.95 19.53 -25.57
N GLY A 210 -4.05 19.44 -26.53
CA GLY A 210 -2.60 19.62 -26.37
C GLY A 210 -2.12 20.95 -26.92
N TYR A 211 -0.94 20.93 -27.50
CA TYR A 211 -0.26 22.07 -28.07
C TYR A 211 -0.25 22.07 -29.61
N GLY A 212 -0.99 21.19 -30.29
CA GLY A 212 -1.00 21.08 -31.75
C GLY A 212 -1.48 22.32 -32.49
N ASP A 213 -2.12 23.29 -31.80
CA ASP A 213 -2.50 24.59 -32.32
C ASP A 213 -1.37 25.65 -32.23
N ARG A 214 -0.23 25.29 -31.62
CA ARG A 214 0.98 26.10 -31.46
C ARG A 214 2.16 25.44 -32.18
N ILE A 215 3.15 26.21 -32.58
CA ILE A 215 4.40 25.64 -33.11
C ILE A 215 5.34 25.40 -31.93
N VAL A 216 5.36 24.18 -31.42
CA VAL A 216 6.27 23.78 -30.32
C VAL A 216 7.34 22.86 -30.90
N LYS A 217 8.60 23.26 -30.74
CA LYS A 217 9.78 22.43 -31.00
C LYS A 217 10.45 22.09 -29.70
N ILE A 218 10.70 20.81 -29.48
CA ILE A 218 11.38 20.32 -28.30
C ILE A 218 12.61 19.51 -28.71
N ASP A 219 13.74 19.76 -28.08
CA ASP A 219 14.97 19.03 -28.34
C ASP A 219 14.85 17.59 -27.83
N GLU A 220 15.47 16.64 -28.52
CA GLU A 220 15.41 15.20 -28.12
C GLU A 220 16.00 14.99 -26.72
N GLU A 221 17.08 15.72 -26.38
CA GLU A 221 17.68 15.70 -25.04
C GLU A 221 16.73 16.25 -23.96
N ALA A 222 15.89 17.22 -24.30
CA ALA A 222 14.85 17.74 -23.41
C ALA A 222 13.73 16.69 -23.18
N VAL A 223 13.32 15.98 -24.25
CA VAL A 223 12.36 14.87 -24.13
C VAL A 223 12.93 13.78 -23.26
N ASP A 224 14.18 13.36 -23.49
CA ASP A 224 14.86 12.35 -22.69
C ASP A 224 14.91 12.73 -21.22
N HIS A 225 15.20 14.00 -20.94
CA HIS A 225 15.23 14.53 -19.59
C HIS A 225 13.85 14.49 -18.92
N LEU A 226 12.79 14.93 -19.61
CA LEU A 226 11.41 14.89 -19.10
C LEU A 226 10.97 13.46 -18.82
N VAL A 227 11.26 12.52 -19.72
CA VAL A 227 10.95 11.09 -19.58
C VAL A 227 11.63 10.50 -18.34
N HIS A 228 12.94 10.78 -18.23
CA HIS A 228 13.75 10.26 -17.12
C HIS A 228 13.25 10.75 -15.75
N VAL A 229 12.97 12.05 -15.64
CA VAL A 229 12.54 12.66 -14.37
C VAL A 229 11.09 12.31 -14.03
N ALA A 230 10.25 12.02 -15.03
CA ALA A 230 8.89 11.56 -14.80
C ALA A 230 8.84 10.24 -14.02
N GLY A 231 9.86 9.37 -14.15
CA GLY A 231 9.94 8.11 -13.41
C GLY A 231 8.68 7.25 -13.59
N GLY A 232 8.10 7.22 -14.80
CA GLY A 232 6.88 6.47 -15.10
C GLY A 232 5.57 7.14 -14.67
N ASP A 233 5.60 8.40 -14.19
CA ASP A 233 4.42 9.21 -13.84
C ASP A 233 4.06 10.17 -15.00
N ALA A 234 3.01 9.85 -15.75
CA ALA A 234 2.55 10.67 -16.87
C ALA A 234 2.10 12.09 -16.44
N ARG A 235 1.58 12.25 -15.23
CA ARG A 235 1.16 13.56 -14.71
C ARG A 235 2.36 14.46 -14.48
N ASN A 236 3.44 13.91 -13.91
CA ASN A 236 4.68 14.66 -13.71
C ASN A 236 5.30 15.09 -15.05
N ALA A 237 5.34 14.18 -16.04
CA ALA A 237 5.84 14.51 -17.39
C ALA A 237 5.04 15.66 -18.04
N LEU A 238 3.71 15.56 -17.99
CA LEU A 238 2.83 16.56 -18.61
C LEU A 238 2.86 17.89 -17.87
N ASN A 239 2.95 17.92 -16.54
CA ASN A 239 3.08 19.15 -15.78
C ASN A 239 4.41 19.85 -16.05
N ALA A 240 5.51 19.11 -16.16
CA ALA A 240 6.82 19.67 -16.51
C ALA A 240 6.84 20.22 -17.94
N LEU A 241 6.25 19.48 -18.90
CA LEU A 241 6.09 19.95 -20.28
C LEU A 241 5.23 21.21 -20.34
N GLU A 242 4.11 21.25 -19.61
CA GLU A 242 3.22 22.41 -19.54
C GLU A 242 3.99 23.65 -19.05
N LEU A 243 4.72 23.51 -17.94
CA LEU A 243 5.51 24.60 -17.41
C LEU A 243 6.58 25.07 -18.41
N ALA A 244 7.30 24.14 -19.06
CA ALA A 244 8.30 24.47 -20.07
C ALA A 244 7.70 25.23 -21.24
N VAL A 245 6.57 24.80 -21.79
CA VAL A 245 5.93 25.44 -22.94
C VAL A 245 5.30 26.79 -22.59
N GLU A 246 4.62 26.91 -21.46
CA GLU A 246 3.90 28.13 -21.08
C GLU A 246 4.83 29.24 -20.58
N THR A 247 6.03 28.92 -20.09
CA THR A 247 7.00 29.90 -19.61
C THR A 247 8.04 30.32 -20.67
N THR A 248 8.16 29.56 -21.76
CA THR A 248 9.11 29.87 -22.83
C THR A 248 8.53 30.93 -23.79
N PRO A 249 9.17 32.08 -23.97
CA PRO A 249 8.75 33.07 -24.95
C PRO A 249 8.80 32.51 -26.37
N SER A 250 7.81 32.87 -27.21
CA SER A 250 7.85 32.50 -28.62
C SER A 250 8.88 33.32 -29.38
N GLU A 251 9.63 32.68 -30.26
CA GLU A 251 10.55 33.31 -31.18
C GLU A 251 9.81 34.02 -32.34
N GLY A 252 10.53 34.78 -33.17
CA GLY A 252 9.96 35.65 -34.21
C GLY A 252 8.99 35.03 -35.19
N ASP A 253 9.03 33.72 -35.41
CA ASP A 253 8.10 32.91 -36.21
C ASP A 253 6.95 32.29 -35.41
N ARG A 254 6.76 32.68 -34.14
CA ARG A 254 5.83 32.13 -33.16
C ARG A 254 6.18 30.69 -32.71
N THR A 255 7.39 30.22 -32.96
CA THR A 255 7.88 28.94 -32.47
C THR A 255 8.24 29.05 -30.99
N ILE A 256 7.78 28.12 -30.20
CA ILE A 256 8.20 27.90 -28.80
C ILE A 256 9.26 26.80 -28.84
N HIS A 257 10.49 27.13 -28.47
CA HIS A 257 11.60 26.17 -28.49
C HIS A 257 11.96 25.74 -27.06
N VAL A 258 11.69 24.51 -26.74
CA VAL A 258 11.98 23.90 -25.45
C VAL A 258 13.33 23.18 -25.54
N SER A 259 14.37 23.83 -25.08
CA SER A 259 15.72 23.27 -24.96
C SER A 259 15.87 22.42 -23.69
N LEU A 260 17.00 21.69 -23.57
CA LEU A 260 17.34 20.96 -22.36
C LEU A 260 17.37 21.83 -21.11
N ASP A 261 17.92 23.03 -21.19
CA ASP A 261 18.00 23.98 -20.07
C ASP A 261 16.60 24.38 -19.58
N VAL A 262 15.68 24.69 -20.51
CA VAL A 262 14.27 24.97 -20.19
C VAL A 262 13.58 23.77 -19.54
N ALA A 263 13.80 22.57 -20.06
CA ALA A 263 13.25 21.36 -19.48
C ALA A 263 13.78 21.12 -18.06
N GLN A 264 15.06 21.40 -17.80
CA GLN A 264 15.66 21.29 -16.47
C GLN A 264 15.09 22.32 -15.49
N GLU A 265 14.89 23.58 -15.91
CA GLU A 265 14.27 24.62 -15.08
C GLU A 265 12.80 24.32 -14.77
N SER A 266 12.05 23.73 -15.69
CA SER A 266 10.65 23.37 -15.51
C SER A 266 10.43 22.29 -14.46
N ILE A 267 11.48 21.55 -14.11
CA ILE A 267 11.47 20.51 -13.09
C ILE A 267 12.14 21.09 -11.84
N GLN A 268 11.35 21.64 -10.92
CA GLN A 268 11.80 22.24 -9.65
C GLN A 268 12.49 21.27 -8.68
N ARG A 269 12.83 20.04 -9.09
CA ARG A 269 13.58 19.06 -8.31
C ARG A 269 14.85 18.70 -9.07
N ARG A 270 16.02 18.95 -8.46
CA ARG A 270 17.23 18.24 -8.87
C ARG A 270 16.93 16.75 -8.86
N ALA A 271 16.94 16.14 -10.03
CA ALA A 271 16.74 14.72 -10.17
C ALA A 271 17.91 14.01 -9.49
N VAL A 272 17.68 13.54 -8.28
CA VAL A 272 18.41 12.38 -7.80
C VAL A 272 17.70 11.17 -8.37
N LEU A 273 18.44 10.41 -9.16
CA LEU A 273 18.07 9.10 -9.64
C LEU A 273 17.69 8.19 -8.46
N TYR A 274 16.44 8.24 -8.07
CA TYR A 274 15.86 7.36 -7.06
C TYR A 274 14.51 6.92 -7.56
N ASP A 275 14.53 5.75 -8.20
CA ASP A 275 13.32 5.05 -8.59
C ASP A 275 12.65 4.52 -7.31
N LYS A 276 11.56 5.15 -6.87
CA LYS A 276 10.84 4.77 -5.63
C LYS A 276 10.24 3.37 -5.67
N ASP A 277 10.07 2.80 -6.84
CA ASP A 277 9.40 1.52 -7.07
C ASP A 277 10.27 0.53 -7.85
N GLY A 278 11.51 0.88 -8.18
CA GLY A 278 12.44 0.06 -8.94
C GLY A 278 13.53 -0.61 -8.10
N ASP A 279 14.38 -1.39 -8.75
CA ASP A 279 15.47 -2.15 -8.13
C ASP A 279 16.41 -1.25 -7.29
N ALA A 280 16.63 0.00 -7.68
CA ALA A 280 17.48 0.96 -6.96
C ALA A 280 16.92 1.36 -5.58
N HIS A 281 15.58 1.38 -5.41
CA HIS A 281 14.93 1.59 -4.12
C HIS A 281 15.22 0.42 -3.18
N TYR A 282 14.98 -0.80 -3.65
CA TYR A 282 15.22 -2.01 -2.86
C TYR A 282 16.71 -2.19 -2.55
N ASP A 283 17.59 -1.82 -3.45
CA ASP A 283 19.03 -1.87 -3.24
C ASP A 283 19.49 -0.87 -2.17
N THR A 284 18.98 0.37 -2.19
CA THR A 284 19.37 1.40 -1.21
C THR A 284 18.87 1.05 0.20
N ILE A 285 17.60 0.61 0.34
CA ILE A 285 17.10 0.16 1.66
C ILE A 285 17.79 -1.10 2.14
N SER A 286 18.14 -2.02 1.23
CA SER A 286 18.91 -3.22 1.55
C SER A 286 20.32 -2.86 2.03
N ALA A 287 21.00 -1.90 1.38
CA ALA A 287 22.29 -1.38 1.79
C ALA A 287 22.21 -0.72 3.17
N PHE A 288 21.18 0.09 3.43
CA PHE A 288 20.92 0.69 4.74
C PHE A 288 20.78 -0.37 5.84
N ILE A 289 19.89 -1.34 5.63
CA ILE A 289 19.66 -2.42 6.61
C ILE A 289 20.94 -3.22 6.86
N LYS A 290 21.68 -3.57 5.81
CA LYS A 290 22.94 -4.32 5.90
C LYS A 290 24.03 -3.52 6.61
N SER A 291 24.07 -2.20 6.44
CA SER A 291 25.02 -1.32 7.16
C SER A 291 24.73 -1.28 8.65
N VAL A 292 23.45 -1.12 9.05
CA VAL A 292 23.05 -1.16 10.47
C VAL A 292 23.31 -2.55 11.07
N ARG A 293 22.97 -3.62 10.35
CA ARG A 293 23.24 -5.01 10.76
C ARG A 293 24.73 -5.29 10.88
N GLY A 294 25.52 -4.76 9.95
CA GLY A 294 27.00 -4.90 9.90
C GLY A 294 27.74 -3.99 10.88
N SER A 295 27.00 -3.18 11.67
CA SER A 295 27.60 -2.26 12.66
C SER A 295 28.51 -1.18 12.03
N ASP A 296 28.12 -0.68 10.86
CA ASP A 296 28.76 0.46 10.20
C ASP A 296 27.83 1.69 10.27
N PRO A 297 28.01 2.56 11.30
CA PRO A 297 27.16 3.73 11.48
C PRO A 297 27.35 4.80 10.38
N ASP A 298 28.54 4.92 9.80
CA ASP A 298 28.83 5.91 8.76
C ASP A 298 28.14 5.53 7.44
N ALA A 299 28.23 4.26 7.03
CA ALA A 299 27.48 3.76 5.88
C ALA A 299 25.97 3.84 6.11
N ALA A 300 25.49 3.52 7.31
CA ALA A 300 24.07 3.64 7.65
C ALA A 300 23.57 5.08 7.52
N LEU A 301 24.32 6.07 8.01
CA LEU A 301 23.98 7.49 7.85
C LEU A 301 24.00 7.93 6.39
N TYR A 302 24.98 7.47 5.61
CA TYR A 302 25.04 7.79 4.18
C TYR A 302 23.80 7.29 3.45
N TRP A 303 23.40 6.04 3.65
CA TRP A 303 22.22 5.47 3.01
C TRP A 303 20.93 6.09 3.53
N LEU A 304 20.83 6.44 4.82
CA LEU A 304 19.71 7.19 5.38
C LEU A 304 19.57 8.55 4.68
N ALA A 305 20.67 9.31 4.59
CA ALA A 305 20.68 10.62 3.94
C ALA A 305 20.30 10.52 2.47
N LYS A 306 20.82 9.51 1.74
CA LYS A 306 20.48 9.24 0.34
C LYS A 306 18.99 8.96 0.18
N MET A 307 18.38 8.15 1.02
CA MET A 307 16.93 7.86 0.99
C MET A 307 16.11 9.13 1.24
N LEU A 308 16.42 9.90 2.29
CA LEU A 308 15.69 11.13 2.61
C LEU A 308 15.86 12.19 1.52
N TYR A 309 17.05 12.35 0.97
CA TYR A 309 17.33 13.26 -0.13
C TYR A 309 16.54 12.90 -1.40
N ALA A 310 16.39 11.61 -1.66
CA ALA A 310 15.58 11.08 -2.75
C ALA A 310 14.06 11.16 -2.50
N GLY A 311 13.65 11.62 -1.31
CA GLY A 311 12.25 11.79 -0.93
C GLY A 311 11.56 10.50 -0.50
N GLU A 312 12.34 9.52 0.01
CA GLU A 312 11.78 8.33 0.65
C GLU A 312 10.95 8.71 1.88
N SER A 313 9.89 7.95 2.11
CA SER A 313 9.03 8.18 3.27
C SER A 313 9.77 7.89 4.58
N PRO A 314 9.93 8.88 5.48
CA PRO A 314 10.52 8.65 6.79
C PRO A 314 9.81 7.55 7.60
N ARG A 315 8.48 7.41 7.43
CA ARG A 315 7.67 6.34 8.05
C ARG A 315 8.07 4.96 7.56
N PHE A 316 8.39 4.83 6.26
CA PHE A 316 8.91 3.59 5.72
C PHE A 316 10.26 3.22 6.34
N ILE A 317 11.17 4.18 6.45
CA ILE A 317 12.49 3.98 7.09
C ILE A 317 12.32 3.57 8.56
N LEU A 318 11.47 4.27 9.31
CA LEU A 318 11.18 3.94 10.72
C LEU A 318 10.59 2.55 10.88
N ARG A 319 9.70 2.11 9.99
CA ARG A 319 9.17 0.74 9.97
C ARG A 319 10.30 -0.28 9.79
N ARG A 320 11.27 0.00 8.93
CA ARG A 320 12.43 -0.88 8.73
C ARG A 320 13.34 -0.93 9.94
N LEU A 321 13.55 0.20 10.62
CA LEU A 321 14.31 0.26 11.87
C LEU A 321 13.63 -0.54 13.00
N LEU A 322 12.30 -0.48 13.14
CA LEU A 322 11.54 -1.28 14.12
C LEU A 322 11.70 -2.78 13.87
N ILE A 323 11.64 -3.21 12.61
CA ILE A 323 11.84 -4.61 12.24
C ILE A 323 13.28 -5.04 12.59
N LEU A 324 14.28 -4.24 12.19
CA LEU A 324 15.69 -4.49 12.44
C LEU A 324 16.02 -4.54 13.95
N ALA A 325 15.43 -3.64 14.73
CA ALA A 325 15.58 -3.63 16.18
C ALA A 325 15.13 -4.95 16.82
N SER A 326 14.11 -5.61 16.28
CA SER A 326 13.60 -6.89 16.77
C SER A 326 14.32 -8.09 16.14
N GLU A 327 14.70 -8.01 14.86
CA GLU A 327 15.26 -9.12 14.08
C GLU A 327 16.77 -9.27 14.26
N ASP A 328 17.51 -8.15 14.29
CA ASP A 328 18.98 -8.13 14.27
C ASP A 328 19.64 -7.68 15.59
N ILE A 329 18.96 -6.83 16.36
CA ILE A 329 19.42 -6.44 17.70
C ILE A 329 18.82 -7.41 18.74
N GLY A 330 17.53 -7.62 18.68
CA GLY A 330 16.80 -8.57 19.51
C GLY A 330 17.08 -8.39 20.99
N LEU A 331 17.31 -9.50 21.68
CA LEU A 331 17.61 -9.52 23.12
C LEU A 331 19.07 -9.25 23.44
N ALA A 332 19.97 -9.05 22.47
CA ALA A 332 21.32 -8.57 22.79
C ALA A 332 21.25 -7.17 23.41
N ASP A 333 20.33 -6.32 22.91
CA ASP A 333 20.01 -5.03 23.55
C ASP A 333 18.50 -4.75 23.47
N PRO A 334 17.72 -5.09 24.51
CA PRO A 334 16.27 -4.88 24.54
C PRO A 334 15.84 -3.41 24.38
N LEU A 335 16.72 -2.45 24.66
CA LEU A 335 16.44 -1.03 24.48
C LEU A 335 16.36 -0.64 22.99
N GLY A 336 16.97 -1.43 22.10
CA GLY A 336 16.94 -1.14 20.66
C GLY A 336 15.53 -0.96 20.13
N LEU A 337 14.59 -1.82 20.49
CA LEU A 337 13.19 -1.71 20.10
C LEU A 337 12.50 -0.48 20.72
N VAL A 338 12.83 -0.16 21.97
CA VAL A 338 12.29 1.03 22.68
C VAL A 338 12.76 2.31 22.00
N VAL A 339 14.05 2.41 21.66
CA VAL A 339 14.61 3.57 20.95
C VAL A 339 13.95 3.73 19.57
N ALA A 340 13.83 2.66 18.80
CA ALA A 340 13.18 2.72 17.48
C ALA A 340 11.70 3.13 17.57
N ALA A 341 10.97 2.62 18.58
CA ALA A 341 9.57 2.99 18.81
C ALA A 341 9.42 4.45 19.27
N SER A 342 10.30 4.91 20.16
CA SER A 342 10.32 6.30 20.62
C SER A 342 10.67 7.26 19.48
N ALA A 343 11.61 6.90 18.61
CA ALA A 343 11.95 7.69 17.43
C ALA A 343 10.76 7.82 16.48
N MET A 344 9.99 6.75 16.27
CA MET A 344 8.76 6.79 15.46
C MET A 344 7.72 7.74 16.07
N GLN A 345 7.48 7.66 17.40
CA GLN A 345 6.52 8.54 18.07
C GLN A 345 6.97 10.00 18.02
N SER A 346 8.26 10.26 18.24
CA SER A 346 8.84 11.60 18.16
C SER A 346 8.72 12.18 16.75
N PHE A 347 8.98 11.38 15.72
CA PHE A 347 8.80 11.78 14.33
C PHE A 347 7.36 12.15 14.01
N GLU A 348 6.39 11.35 14.47
CA GLU A 348 4.95 11.63 14.25
C GLU A 348 4.50 12.94 14.91
N PHE A 349 5.11 13.32 16.01
CA PHE A 349 4.80 14.55 16.71
C PHE A 349 5.51 15.78 16.11
N VAL A 350 6.78 15.66 15.76
CA VAL A 350 7.64 16.78 15.31
C VAL A 350 7.51 17.03 13.81
N GLY A 351 7.51 15.96 12.99
CA GLY A 351 7.52 16.05 11.52
C GLY A 351 8.85 16.55 10.95
N MET A 352 8.91 16.63 9.60
CA MET A 352 10.08 17.20 8.92
C MET A 352 10.03 18.73 8.95
N PRO A 353 11.19 19.44 8.98
CA PRO A 353 12.55 18.91 8.84
C PRO A 353 13.17 18.37 10.14
N GLU A 354 12.75 18.82 11.31
CA GLU A 354 13.37 18.48 12.60
C GLU A 354 13.23 17.00 12.97
N GLY A 355 12.23 16.31 12.45
CA GLY A 355 12.03 14.87 12.61
C GLY A 355 13.17 14.00 12.06
N VAL A 356 14.15 14.58 11.36
CA VAL A 356 15.38 13.86 10.98
C VAL A 356 16.21 13.43 12.19
N TYR A 357 16.21 14.21 13.27
CA TYR A 357 17.04 13.91 14.44
C TYR A 357 16.66 12.58 15.12
N PRO A 358 15.39 12.29 15.44
CA PRO A 358 15.01 10.97 15.98
C PRO A 358 15.38 9.82 15.04
N LEU A 359 15.29 10.01 13.70
CA LEU A 359 15.70 8.96 12.75
C LEU A 359 17.21 8.70 12.82
N VAL A 360 18.01 9.75 12.88
CA VAL A 360 19.48 9.66 13.00
C VAL A 360 19.85 8.99 14.30
N GLU A 361 19.27 9.41 15.43
CA GLU A 361 19.51 8.84 16.75
C GLU A 361 19.23 7.33 16.79
N ALA A 362 18.05 6.91 16.29
CA ALA A 362 17.69 5.50 16.21
C ALA A 362 18.63 4.72 15.28
N THR A 363 19.02 5.29 14.15
CA THR A 363 19.95 4.65 13.21
C THR A 363 21.32 4.42 13.86
N LEU A 364 21.89 5.43 14.51
CA LEU A 364 23.18 5.34 15.18
C LEU A 364 23.13 4.36 16.34
N TYR A 365 22.07 4.43 17.17
CA TYR A 365 21.90 3.52 18.29
C TYR A 365 21.88 2.06 17.80
N LEU A 366 21.04 1.74 16.82
CA LEU A 366 20.91 0.39 16.30
C LEU A 366 22.17 -0.07 15.56
N ALA A 367 22.88 0.83 14.86
CA ALA A 367 24.13 0.49 14.21
C ALA A 367 25.23 0.12 15.23
N THR A 368 25.25 0.75 16.39
CA THR A 368 26.28 0.54 17.42
C THR A 368 25.90 -0.48 18.52
N ALA A 369 24.62 -0.87 18.58
CA ALA A 369 24.14 -1.87 19.53
C ALA A 369 24.72 -3.28 19.24
N PRO A 370 24.90 -4.13 20.26
CA PRO A 370 25.22 -5.53 20.06
C PRO A 370 24.13 -6.24 19.27
N LYS A 371 24.47 -7.26 18.49
CA LYS A 371 23.59 -7.93 17.55
C LYS A 371 23.21 -9.34 18.01
N SER A 372 21.93 -9.70 17.87
CA SER A 372 21.45 -11.07 18.02
C SER A 372 20.21 -11.29 17.17
N ASN A 373 20.20 -12.37 16.43
CA ASN A 373 19.04 -12.82 15.68
C ASN A 373 18.26 -13.95 16.37
N SER A 374 18.44 -14.11 17.68
CA SER A 374 17.85 -15.19 18.48
C SER A 374 16.31 -15.23 18.44
N ALA A 375 15.67 -14.11 18.11
CA ALA A 375 14.22 -14.04 17.86
C ALA A 375 13.76 -14.96 16.70
N THR A 376 14.66 -15.36 15.81
CA THR A 376 14.39 -16.33 14.74
C THR A 376 14.06 -17.74 15.29
N ALA A 377 14.31 -17.98 16.56
CA ALA A 377 13.89 -19.18 17.29
C ALA A 377 12.39 -19.50 17.12
N TYR A 378 11.57 -18.48 16.96
CA TYR A 378 10.14 -18.63 16.65
C TYR A 378 9.91 -19.45 15.37
N PHE A 379 10.69 -19.22 14.33
CA PHE A 379 10.53 -19.93 13.06
C PHE A 379 10.92 -21.42 13.18
N LYS A 380 11.88 -21.75 14.07
CA LYS A 380 12.24 -23.14 14.38
C LYS A 380 11.08 -23.86 15.08
N ALA A 381 10.43 -23.20 16.04
CA ALA A 381 9.26 -23.72 16.70
C ALA A 381 8.08 -23.90 15.72
N TYR A 382 7.88 -22.93 14.84
CA TYR A 382 6.83 -23.00 13.82
C TYR A 382 7.05 -24.16 12.85
N GLN A 383 8.27 -24.32 12.33
CA GLN A 383 8.61 -25.45 11.45
C GLN A 383 8.38 -26.79 12.14
N LYS A 384 8.72 -26.89 13.42
CA LYS A 384 8.50 -28.11 14.20
C LYS A 384 7.01 -28.49 14.30
N ILE A 385 6.12 -27.48 14.42
CA ILE A 385 4.67 -27.71 14.40
C ILE A 385 4.19 -28.20 13.01
N GLU A 386 4.76 -27.66 11.93
CA GLU A 386 4.43 -28.11 10.56
C GLU A 386 4.87 -29.57 10.33
N ASP A 387 6.05 -29.93 10.84
CA ASP A 387 6.62 -31.27 10.65
C ASP A 387 5.90 -32.36 11.47
N GLU A 388 5.47 -32.02 12.67
CA GLU A 388 4.90 -33.00 13.62
C GLU A 388 3.38 -32.93 13.77
N GLY A 389 2.76 -31.88 13.24
CA GLY A 389 1.34 -31.60 13.40
C GLY A 389 0.99 -31.04 14.80
N ILE A 390 -0.31 -31.02 15.11
CA ILE A 390 -0.81 -30.46 16.38
C ILE A 390 -0.64 -31.49 17.47
N ILE A 391 0.21 -31.21 18.45
CA ILE A 391 0.41 -32.04 19.65
C ILE A 391 -0.41 -31.44 20.79
N GLU A 392 -1.06 -32.31 21.58
CA GLU A 392 -1.90 -31.89 22.71
C GLU A 392 -1.08 -31.23 23.83
N VAL A 393 -1.72 -30.23 24.46
CA VAL A 393 -1.18 -29.55 25.64
C VAL A 393 -1.14 -30.58 26.83
N PRO A 394 -0.04 -30.69 27.57
CA PRO A 394 0.04 -31.50 28.77
C PRO A 394 -1.07 -31.18 29.79
N ASP A 395 -1.67 -32.19 30.44
CA ASP A 395 -2.85 -32.01 31.29
C ASP A 395 -2.64 -31.05 32.45
N HIS A 396 -1.46 -31.06 33.08
CA HIS A 396 -1.11 -30.14 34.17
C HIS A 396 -1.01 -28.66 33.71
N LEU A 397 -0.83 -28.36 32.41
CA LEU A 397 -0.80 -27.01 31.85
C LEU A 397 -2.17 -26.57 31.33
N LYS A 398 -3.17 -27.45 31.28
CA LYS A 398 -4.52 -27.08 30.85
C LYS A 398 -5.23 -26.26 31.92
N ASP A 399 -6.21 -25.45 31.52
CA ASP A 399 -6.96 -24.58 32.43
C ASP A 399 -7.77 -25.38 33.45
N ALA A 400 -7.41 -25.24 34.74
CA ALA A 400 -8.07 -25.87 35.85
C ALA A 400 -9.48 -25.29 36.15
N ASN A 401 -9.80 -24.10 35.69
CA ASN A 401 -11.06 -23.42 36.03
C ASN A 401 -12.27 -23.98 35.26
N ARG A 402 -12.06 -24.65 34.13
CA ARG A 402 -13.15 -25.15 33.28
C ARG A 402 -13.57 -26.56 33.62
N ASP A 403 -12.62 -27.49 33.79
CA ASP A 403 -12.93 -28.93 33.81
C ASP A 403 -12.04 -29.73 34.79
N ALA A 404 -11.44 -29.12 35.79
CA ALA A 404 -10.46 -29.73 36.69
C ALA A 404 -11.01 -30.99 37.39
N ALA A 405 -12.28 -30.96 37.86
CA ALA A 405 -12.89 -32.05 38.60
C ALA A 405 -13.24 -33.26 37.73
N ALA A 406 -13.54 -33.04 36.43
CA ALA A 406 -14.01 -34.10 35.53
C ALA A 406 -12.88 -34.72 34.69
N LEU A 407 -11.89 -33.91 34.29
CA LEU A 407 -10.86 -34.30 33.32
C LEU A 407 -9.42 -34.26 33.88
N GLY A 408 -9.23 -33.83 35.11
CA GLY A 408 -7.90 -33.72 35.74
C GLY A 408 -7.03 -32.60 35.21
N HIS A 409 -7.62 -31.59 34.49
CA HIS A 409 -6.88 -30.46 33.95
C HIS A 409 -6.28 -29.59 35.06
N GLY A 410 -5.03 -29.17 34.90
CA GLY A 410 -4.28 -28.37 35.87
C GLY A 410 -3.81 -29.15 37.13
N LYS A 411 -4.11 -30.48 37.20
CA LYS A 411 -3.65 -31.29 38.30
C LYS A 411 -2.12 -31.45 38.23
N ASP A 412 -1.49 -31.41 39.41
CA ASP A 412 -0.05 -31.56 39.59
C ASP A 412 0.79 -30.44 38.94
N TYR A 413 0.20 -29.25 38.67
CA TYR A 413 0.93 -28.08 38.24
C TYR A 413 1.73 -27.51 39.40
N GLU A 414 3.05 -27.40 39.23
CA GLU A 414 3.95 -26.76 40.20
C GLU A 414 4.02 -25.26 39.93
N TYR A 415 3.50 -24.45 40.88
CA TYR A 415 3.53 -23.00 40.72
C TYR A 415 4.96 -22.43 40.99
N PRO A 416 5.64 -21.83 40.00
CA PRO A 416 7.06 -21.45 40.12
C PRO A 416 7.35 -20.49 41.29
N HIS A 417 6.40 -19.60 41.62
CA HIS A 417 6.59 -18.65 42.70
C HIS A 417 6.63 -19.29 44.11
N ASP A 418 6.21 -20.53 44.25
CA ASP A 418 6.33 -21.30 45.52
C ASP A 418 7.74 -21.86 45.69
N SER A 419 8.61 -21.78 44.65
CA SER A 419 9.98 -22.23 44.68
C SER A 419 10.95 -21.08 45.02
N PRO A 420 12.06 -21.31 45.76
CA PRO A 420 12.97 -20.25 46.18
C PRO A 420 13.56 -19.40 45.03
N GLU A 421 13.77 -19.99 43.87
CA GLU A 421 14.33 -19.32 42.69
C GLU A 421 13.27 -18.93 41.67
N HIS A 422 11.97 -19.03 42.01
CA HIS A 422 10.84 -18.85 41.09
C HIS A 422 10.98 -19.69 39.83
N HIS A 423 11.55 -20.88 39.93
CA HIS A 423 11.78 -21.83 38.85
C HIS A 423 11.47 -23.24 39.32
N THR A 424 10.79 -24.03 38.49
CA THR A 424 10.53 -25.45 38.70
C THR A 424 11.06 -26.24 37.53
N GLY A 425 11.49 -27.49 37.79
CA GLY A 425 11.94 -28.39 36.73
C GLY A 425 10.82 -29.12 35.98
N GLN A 426 9.56 -28.66 36.14
CA GLN A 426 8.43 -29.36 35.53
C GLN A 426 8.46 -29.27 33.99
N GLN A 427 7.70 -30.15 33.36
CA GLN A 427 7.54 -30.21 31.93
C GLN A 427 6.62 -29.07 31.42
N TYR A 428 7.10 -28.28 30.44
CA TYR A 428 6.30 -27.24 29.76
C TYR A 428 6.02 -27.58 28.28
N LEU A 429 6.91 -28.33 27.64
CA LEU A 429 6.68 -28.79 26.27
C LEU A 429 5.91 -30.11 26.27
N PRO A 430 5.17 -30.44 25.19
CA PRO A 430 4.62 -31.78 24.99
C PRO A 430 5.72 -32.85 25.13
N ARG A 431 5.33 -34.04 25.59
CA ARG A 431 6.30 -35.12 25.85
C ARG A 431 7.17 -35.51 24.67
N ALA A 432 6.62 -35.41 23.45
CA ALA A 432 7.34 -35.71 22.22
C ALA A 432 8.47 -34.68 21.93
N LEU A 433 8.42 -33.50 22.55
CA LEU A 433 9.37 -32.42 22.38
C LEU A 433 10.31 -32.22 23.58
N LEU A 434 10.32 -33.15 24.51
CA LEU A 434 11.25 -33.10 25.65
C LEU A 434 12.71 -33.09 25.15
N GLY A 435 13.53 -32.22 25.75
CA GLY A 435 14.93 -32.03 25.32
C GLY A 435 15.11 -31.18 24.06
N THR A 436 14.02 -30.59 23.52
CA THR A 436 14.08 -29.64 22.40
C THR A 436 14.24 -28.21 22.94
N TYR A 437 15.24 -27.50 22.44
CA TYR A 437 15.50 -26.10 22.81
C TYR A 437 15.49 -25.21 21.58
N PHE A 438 14.43 -24.42 21.42
CA PHE A 438 14.29 -23.47 20.29
C PHE A 438 15.14 -22.23 20.45
N TYR A 439 15.07 -21.60 21.64
CA TYR A 439 15.81 -20.38 21.96
C TYR A 439 17.24 -20.69 22.40
N ASN A 440 18.21 -20.17 21.68
CA ASN A 440 19.63 -20.28 21.96
C ASN A 440 20.21 -18.87 22.07
N PRO A 441 20.39 -18.32 23.31
CA PRO A 441 20.95 -17.00 23.50
C PRO A 441 22.36 -16.89 22.97
N SER A 442 22.67 -15.74 22.36
CA SER A 442 24.03 -15.39 21.97
C SER A 442 24.89 -15.05 23.20
N GLU A 443 26.17 -14.72 22.95
CA GLU A 443 27.07 -14.22 23.97
C GLU A 443 27.15 -12.68 23.97
N GLN A 444 26.22 -12.03 23.27
CA GLN A 444 26.21 -10.59 23.10
C GLN A 444 25.29 -9.90 24.10
N GLY A 445 25.73 -8.80 24.66
CA GLY A 445 24.94 -7.90 25.51
C GLY A 445 24.14 -8.61 26.60
N TYR A 446 22.83 -8.31 26.69
CA TYR A 446 21.95 -8.90 27.70
C TYR A 446 21.83 -10.43 27.59
N GLU A 447 21.95 -10.99 26.37
CA GLU A 447 21.81 -12.43 26.17
C GLU A 447 22.96 -13.23 26.86
N ALA A 448 24.12 -12.68 27.04
CA ALA A 448 25.20 -13.34 27.80
C ALA A 448 24.75 -13.69 29.23
N ALA A 449 24.11 -12.74 29.93
CA ALA A 449 23.56 -12.98 31.26
C ALA A 449 22.33 -13.92 31.21
N ALA A 450 21.48 -13.79 30.21
CA ALA A 450 20.34 -14.69 30.01
C ALA A 450 20.80 -16.14 29.77
N LYS A 451 21.89 -16.33 29.00
CA LYS A 451 22.48 -17.65 28.69
C LYS A 451 22.91 -18.38 29.92
N ALA A 452 23.61 -17.69 30.83
CA ALA A 452 24.08 -18.29 32.09
C ALA A 452 22.91 -18.78 32.99
N ARG A 453 21.87 -17.93 33.15
CA ARG A 453 20.66 -18.30 33.91
C ARG A 453 19.92 -19.50 33.25
N LEU A 454 19.74 -19.43 31.94
CA LEU A 454 19.03 -20.45 31.20
C LEU A 454 19.73 -21.82 31.23
N ALA A 455 21.07 -21.81 31.23
CA ALA A 455 21.86 -23.04 31.37
C ALA A 455 21.60 -23.73 32.73
N ALA A 456 21.57 -22.97 33.84
CA ALA A 456 21.25 -23.49 35.18
C ALA A 456 19.81 -24.05 35.22
N TRP A 457 18.83 -23.34 34.66
CA TRP A 457 17.42 -23.78 34.64
C TRP A 457 17.23 -25.03 33.79
N ARG A 458 17.86 -25.10 32.63
CA ARG A 458 17.80 -26.29 31.75
C ARG A 458 18.42 -27.50 32.45
N ALA A 459 19.57 -27.34 33.06
CA ALA A 459 20.20 -28.41 33.82
C ALA A 459 19.35 -28.91 35.02
N ALA A 460 18.57 -28.03 35.66
CA ALA A 460 17.62 -28.42 36.70
C ALA A 460 16.45 -29.18 36.07
N GLN A 461 15.88 -28.73 34.98
CA GLN A 461 14.79 -29.37 34.27
C GLN A 461 15.21 -30.76 33.72
N GLU A 462 16.39 -30.85 33.11
CA GLU A 462 16.94 -32.13 32.58
C GLU A 462 17.09 -33.16 33.68
N ARG A 463 17.58 -32.78 34.87
CA ARG A 463 17.66 -33.69 36.03
C ARG A 463 16.29 -34.15 36.52
N THR A 464 15.32 -33.22 36.60
CA THR A 464 13.98 -33.54 37.12
C THR A 464 13.21 -34.44 36.14
N LEU A 465 13.34 -34.22 34.85
CA LEU A 465 12.61 -34.95 33.82
C LEU A 465 13.36 -36.15 33.24
N GLY A 466 14.59 -36.43 33.69
CA GLY A 466 15.41 -37.52 33.18
C GLY A 466 15.80 -37.39 31.72
N ILE A 467 16.05 -36.18 31.25
CA ILE A 467 16.44 -35.91 29.86
C ILE A 467 17.91 -36.25 29.68
N GLU A 468 18.22 -37.36 29.03
CA GLU A 468 19.59 -37.82 28.81
C GLU A 468 20.23 -37.24 27.54
N GLN A 469 19.41 -36.88 26.56
CA GLN A 469 19.89 -36.32 25.29
C GLN A 469 19.04 -35.14 24.88
N THR A 470 19.73 -34.02 24.48
CA THR A 470 19.10 -32.87 23.90
C THR A 470 18.95 -33.03 22.38
N GLN A 471 17.81 -32.59 21.86
CA GLN A 471 17.59 -32.62 20.41
C GLN A 471 18.25 -31.40 19.77
N THR A 472 19.18 -31.61 18.86
CA THR A 472 19.75 -30.55 18.03
C THR A 472 18.82 -30.24 16.88
N LEU A 473 18.29 -29.01 16.85
CA LEU A 473 17.46 -28.55 15.73
C LEU A 473 18.35 -28.15 14.57
N PRO A 474 17.96 -28.49 13.32
CA PRO A 474 18.70 -28.05 12.15
C PRO A 474 18.66 -26.52 12.01
N GLU A 475 19.66 -25.95 11.39
CA GLU A 475 19.61 -24.54 10.98
C GLU A 475 18.55 -24.35 9.92
N LEU A 476 17.70 -23.34 10.12
CA LEU A 476 16.67 -22.99 9.15
C LEU A 476 17.31 -22.29 7.94
N ARG A 477 16.95 -22.77 6.76
CA ARG A 477 17.31 -22.07 5.52
C ARG A 477 16.48 -20.79 5.41
N GLU A 478 17.07 -19.72 4.89
CA GLU A 478 16.43 -18.43 4.67
C GLU A 478 15.09 -18.57 3.89
N GLU A 479 15.03 -19.45 2.92
CA GLU A 479 13.83 -19.76 2.12
C GLU A 479 12.64 -20.21 2.97
N VAL A 480 12.90 -21.05 4.00
CA VAL A 480 11.86 -21.51 4.95
C VAL A 480 11.35 -20.37 5.79
N VAL A 481 12.25 -19.54 6.33
CA VAL A 481 11.88 -18.35 7.11
C VAL A 481 11.02 -17.39 6.27
N GLN A 482 11.38 -17.17 5.02
CA GLN A 482 10.60 -16.32 4.11
C GLN A 482 9.24 -16.95 3.74
N ALA A 483 9.18 -18.26 3.62
CA ALA A 483 7.91 -18.97 3.38
C ALA A 483 6.96 -18.82 4.57
N ILE A 484 7.44 -19.01 5.81
CA ILE A 484 6.67 -18.83 7.03
C ILE A 484 6.21 -17.38 7.19
N LYS A 485 7.10 -16.39 6.96
CA LYS A 485 6.74 -14.96 6.97
C LYS A 485 5.60 -14.66 5.97
N ARG A 486 5.65 -15.26 4.78
CA ARG A 486 4.59 -15.13 3.76
C ARG A 486 3.28 -15.80 4.18
N HIS A 487 3.34 -16.96 4.82
CA HIS A 487 2.16 -17.65 5.33
C HIS A 487 1.44 -16.83 6.41
N HIS A 488 2.18 -16.23 7.37
CA HIS A 488 1.62 -15.34 8.39
C HIS A 488 1.00 -14.06 7.79
N GLY A 489 1.51 -13.59 6.66
CA GLY A 489 0.91 -12.47 5.94
C GLY A 489 -0.42 -12.82 5.28
N ARG A 490 -0.64 -14.11 4.92
CA ARG A 490 -1.89 -14.58 4.30
C ARG A 490 -2.99 -14.91 5.33
N GLY A 491 -2.64 -15.21 6.56
CA GLY A 491 -3.59 -15.56 7.63
C GLY A 491 -4.31 -14.38 8.27
N ARG A 492 -4.25 -13.18 7.66
CA ARG A 492 -5.03 -11.99 8.01
C ARG A 492 -6.02 -11.60 6.91
N GLU A 493 -6.33 -12.53 6.01
CA GLU A 493 -7.44 -12.43 5.07
C GLU A 493 -8.77 -12.83 5.71
#